data_cb0440e965d8017651a5bdf2d3d01458
#
_entry.id   cb0440e965d8017651a5bdf2d3d01458
#
_cell.length_a   1.000
_cell.length_b   1.000
_cell.length_c   1.000
_cell.angle_alpha   90.00
_cell.angle_beta   90.00
_cell.angle_gamma   90.00
#
_symmetry.space_group_name_H-M   'P 1'
#
loop_
_entity.id
_entity.type
_entity.pdbx_description
1 polymer ?
#
loop_
_entity_poly.entity_id
_entity_poly.type
_entity_poly.pdbx_seq_one_letter_code
_entity_poly.pdbx_strand_id
1 'polypeptide(L)'
;MDNKNDAYGGFMVSKNVLNGVPIRYSFREPSSIPQLNGWNLFSELDDDEYVNNPDNFVIVNAETIYSLAPQMLEIFDAPYGTDLFWVYEENIHIGFYDLVADKITSIEQILA
;
A
#
# COMPACT_ATOMS: atom_id res chain seq x y z
N MET A 1 -6.20 -16.84 -19.88
CA MET A 1 -6.63 -15.90 -18.86
C MET A 1 -5.52 -15.64 -17.86
N ASP A 2 -5.33 -14.39 -17.54
CA ASP A 2 -4.28 -14.00 -16.59
C ASP A 2 -4.81 -14.09 -15.16
N ASN A 3 -4.13 -14.89 -14.33
CA ASN A 3 -4.53 -15.10 -12.93
C ASN A 3 -3.71 -14.28 -11.93
N LYS A 4 -2.95 -13.29 -12.42
CA LYS A 4 -2.12 -12.47 -11.54
C LYS A 4 -2.91 -11.76 -10.45
N ASN A 5 -4.11 -11.27 -10.78
CA ASN A 5 -4.96 -10.60 -9.80
C ASN A 5 -5.33 -11.52 -8.64
N ASP A 6 -5.68 -12.77 -8.95
CA ASP A 6 -6.05 -13.76 -7.93
C ASP A 6 -4.86 -14.10 -7.03
N ALA A 7 -3.66 -14.18 -7.63
CA ALA A 7 -2.43 -14.49 -6.88
C ALA A 7 -2.08 -13.41 -5.86
N TYR A 8 -2.37 -12.14 -6.18
CA TYR A 8 -2.10 -11.03 -5.26
C TYR A 8 -3.15 -10.88 -4.16
N GLY A 9 -4.41 -11.28 -4.42
CA GLY A 9 -5.51 -11.03 -3.50
C GLY A 9 -5.95 -9.58 -3.50
N GLY A 10 -6.70 -9.18 -2.46
CA GLY A 10 -7.28 -7.85 -2.33
C GLY A 10 -6.46 -6.91 -1.46
N PHE A 11 -6.33 -5.66 -1.92
CA PHE A 11 -5.69 -4.58 -1.17
C PHE A 11 -6.74 -3.69 -0.56
N MET A 12 -6.55 -3.31 0.70
CA MET A 12 -7.42 -2.31 1.35
C MET A 12 -6.87 -0.92 1.03
N VAL A 13 -7.66 -0.08 0.39
CA VAL A 13 -7.19 1.19 -0.17
C VAL A 13 -8.14 2.30 0.23
N SER A 14 -7.60 3.46 0.64
CA SER A 14 -8.45 4.62 0.89
C SER A 14 -9.04 5.13 -0.42
N LYS A 15 -10.24 5.70 -0.35
CA LYS A 15 -10.89 6.27 -1.53
C LYS A 15 -10.09 7.43 -2.13
N ASN A 16 -9.32 8.15 -1.32
CA ASN A 16 -8.44 9.20 -1.82
C ASN A 16 -7.36 8.62 -2.74
N VAL A 17 -6.74 7.50 -2.35
CA VAL A 17 -5.77 6.80 -3.21
C VAL A 17 -6.44 6.36 -4.50
N LEU A 18 -7.64 5.78 -4.41
CA LEU A 18 -8.38 5.34 -5.59
C LEU A 18 -8.69 6.51 -6.54
N ASN A 19 -8.88 7.71 -6.00
CA ASN A 19 -9.15 8.92 -6.77
C ASN A 19 -7.88 9.60 -7.30
N GLY A 20 -6.72 9.01 -7.10
CA GLY A 20 -5.46 9.50 -7.66
C GLY A 20 -4.57 10.28 -6.71
N VAL A 21 -4.94 10.41 -5.44
CA VAL A 21 -4.06 11.01 -4.44
C VAL A 21 -2.90 10.05 -4.18
N PRO A 22 -1.64 10.52 -4.18
CA PRO A 22 -0.50 9.62 -4.00
C PRO A 22 -0.55 8.85 -2.68
N ILE A 23 -0.08 7.60 -2.72
CA ILE A 23 0.07 6.79 -1.52
C ILE A 23 1.15 7.42 -0.66
N ARG A 24 0.87 7.62 0.63
CA ARG A 24 1.86 8.11 1.59
C ARG A 24 2.29 7.03 2.56
N TYR A 25 1.37 6.14 2.94
CA TYR A 25 1.65 5.05 3.87
C TYR A 25 1.20 3.74 3.28
N SER A 26 2.01 2.70 3.42
CA SER A 26 1.60 1.34 3.15
C SER A 26 2.12 0.44 4.25
N PHE A 27 1.25 -0.41 4.80
CA PHE A 27 1.64 -1.35 5.82
C PHE A 27 0.95 -2.68 5.59
N ARG A 28 1.59 -3.75 6.04
CA ARG A 28 1.07 -5.10 5.87
C ARG A 28 0.90 -5.79 7.21
N GLU A 29 -0.31 -6.24 7.48
CA GLU A 29 -0.64 -6.96 8.70
C GLU A 29 -1.56 -8.16 8.38
N PRO A 30 -1.53 -9.22 9.22
CA PRO A 30 -2.42 -10.35 9.02
C PRO A 30 -3.88 -9.91 9.06
N SER A 31 -4.71 -10.49 8.19
CA SER A 31 -6.14 -10.21 8.15
C SER A 31 -6.92 -11.50 8.39
N SER A 32 -8.03 -11.40 9.14
CA SER A 32 -8.96 -12.51 9.31
C SER A 32 -9.84 -12.71 8.08
N ILE A 33 -9.81 -11.78 7.13
CA ILE A 33 -10.59 -11.86 5.88
C ILE A 33 -9.73 -12.54 4.83
N PRO A 34 -10.12 -13.76 4.34
CA PRO A 34 -9.29 -14.52 3.41
C PRO A 34 -8.98 -13.82 2.10
N GLN A 35 -9.86 -12.94 1.64
CA GLN A 35 -9.70 -12.23 0.38
C GLN A 35 -8.63 -11.15 0.45
N LEU A 36 -8.26 -10.70 1.65
CA LEU A 36 -7.29 -9.63 1.83
C LEU A 36 -5.87 -10.18 1.98
N ASN A 37 -4.92 -9.50 1.33
CA ASN A 37 -3.51 -9.86 1.40
C ASN A 37 -2.76 -9.19 2.56
N GLY A 38 -3.46 -8.38 3.35
CA GLY A 38 -2.88 -7.69 4.50
C GLY A 38 -2.35 -6.28 4.20
N TRP A 39 -2.24 -5.91 2.93
CA TRP A 39 -1.78 -4.56 2.58
C TRP A 39 -2.88 -3.52 2.78
N ASN A 40 -2.50 -2.41 3.41
CA ASN A 40 -3.33 -1.24 3.62
C ASN A 40 -2.62 -0.03 3.02
N LEU A 41 -3.29 0.74 2.19
CA LEU A 41 -2.71 1.86 1.45
C LEU A 41 -3.47 3.14 1.79
N PHE A 42 -2.75 4.12 2.34
CA PHE A 42 -3.31 5.40 2.78
C PHE A 42 -2.65 6.54 2.02
N SER A 43 -3.42 7.60 1.77
CA SER A 43 -2.89 8.82 1.17
C SER A 43 -2.45 9.82 2.23
N GLU A 44 -1.72 10.85 1.81
CA GLU A 44 -1.32 11.94 2.71
C GLU A 44 -2.51 12.78 3.18
N LEU A 45 -3.65 12.70 2.51
CA LEU A 45 -4.87 13.42 2.88
C LEU A 45 -5.71 12.66 3.91
N ASP A 46 -5.35 11.43 4.23
CA ASP A 46 -6.11 10.57 5.13
C ASP A 46 -5.73 10.88 6.58
N ASP A 47 -6.49 11.76 7.24
CA ASP A 47 -6.28 12.08 8.65
C ASP A 47 -6.92 11.03 9.56
N ASP A 48 -6.76 11.20 10.87
CA ASP A 48 -7.26 10.24 11.86
C ASP A 48 -8.78 10.06 11.78
N GLU A 49 -9.50 11.14 11.55
CA GLU A 49 -10.95 11.07 11.40
C GLU A 49 -11.35 10.28 10.16
N TYR A 50 -10.64 10.52 9.05
CA TYR A 50 -10.88 9.82 7.80
C TYR A 50 -10.63 8.31 7.92
N VAL A 51 -9.51 7.92 8.52
CA VAL A 51 -9.14 6.50 8.63
C VAL A 51 -10.01 5.74 9.62
N ASN A 52 -10.67 6.43 10.54
CA ASN A 52 -11.58 5.79 11.49
C ASN A 52 -12.95 5.47 10.91
N ASN A 53 -13.24 5.92 9.70
CA ASN A 53 -14.50 5.62 9.02
C ASN A 53 -14.27 4.52 7.97
N PRO A 54 -14.77 3.28 8.21
CA PRO A 54 -14.55 2.18 7.26
C PRO A 54 -15.18 2.42 5.88
N ASP A 55 -16.16 3.32 5.77
CA ASP A 55 -16.76 3.67 4.49
C ASP A 55 -15.78 4.42 3.57
N ASN A 56 -14.66 4.89 4.09
CA ASN A 56 -13.63 5.59 3.31
C ASN A 56 -12.64 4.62 2.64
N PHE A 57 -12.84 3.31 2.78
CA PHE A 57 -11.93 2.30 2.25
C PHE A 57 -12.66 1.32 1.36
N VAL A 58 -11.93 0.81 0.37
CA VAL A 58 -12.46 -0.21 -0.56
C VAL A 58 -11.39 -1.27 -0.77
N ILE A 59 -11.84 -2.46 -1.17
CA ILE A 59 -10.95 -3.56 -1.53
C ILE A 59 -10.80 -3.53 -3.05
N VAL A 60 -9.55 -3.49 -3.52
CA VAL A 60 -9.24 -3.49 -4.95
C VAL A 60 -8.25 -4.59 -5.29
N ASN A 61 -8.19 -4.97 -6.56
CA ASN A 61 -7.29 -6.00 -7.04
C ASN A 61 -5.95 -5.41 -7.52
N ALA A 62 -5.01 -6.29 -7.85
CA ALA A 62 -3.68 -5.88 -8.29
C ALA A 62 -3.70 -5.08 -9.60
N GLU A 63 -4.65 -5.33 -10.49
CA GLU A 63 -4.78 -4.58 -11.74
C GLU A 63 -5.04 -3.10 -11.44
N THR A 64 -5.94 -2.82 -10.49
CA THR A 64 -6.23 -1.45 -10.06
C THR A 64 -4.99 -0.82 -9.44
N ILE A 65 -4.27 -1.56 -8.58
CA ILE A 65 -3.03 -1.07 -7.95
C ILE A 65 -1.97 -0.77 -9.00
N TYR A 66 -1.82 -1.64 -10.00
CA TYR A 66 -0.85 -1.41 -11.07
C TYR A 66 -1.12 -0.10 -11.81
N SER A 67 -2.39 0.22 -12.03
CA SER A 67 -2.78 1.47 -12.69
C SER A 67 -2.49 2.70 -11.85
N LEU A 68 -2.60 2.58 -10.51
CA LEU A 68 -2.43 3.70 -9.59
C LEU A 68 -0.98 3.89 -9.15
N ALA A 69 -0.31 2.81 -8.78
CA ALA A 69 1.02 2.84 -8.19
C ALA A 69 1.72 1.50 -8.40
N PRO A 70 2.31 1.27 -9.57
CA PRO A 70 2.95 -0.03 -9.87
C PRO A 70 4.07 -0.39 -8.88
N GLN A 71 4.70 0.59 -8.24
CA GLN A 71 5.73 0.34 -7.22
C GLN A 71 5.20 -0.48 -6.04
N MET A 72 3.90 -0.41 -5.76
CA MET A 72 3.30 -1.21 -4.69
C MET A 72 3.46 -2.70 -4.96
N LEU A 73 3.34 -3.12 -6.21
CA LEU A 73 3.50 -4.53 -6.58
C LEU A 73 4.96 -4.98 -6.48
N GLU A 74 5.92 -4.07 -6.57
CA GLU A 74 7.34 -4.40 -6.40
C GLU A 74 7.67 -4.76 -4.95
N ILE A 75 6.90 -4.28 -3.97
CA ILE A 75 7.11 -4.59 -2.56
C ILE A 75 6.05 -5.53 -1.99
N PHE A 76 5.24 -6.13 -2.86
CA PHE A 76 4.11 -6.96 -2.44
C PHE A 76 4.52 -8.10 -1.49
N ASP A 77 5.67 -8.72 -1.72
CA ASP A 77 6.14 -9.88 -0.95
C ASP A 77 6.78 -9.51 0.40
N ALA A 78 6.79 -8.22 0.76
CA ALA A 78 7.32 -7.81 2.06
C ALA A 78 6.56 -8.51 3.20
N PRO A 79 7.25 -8.84 4.31
CA PRO A 79 6.64 -9.61 5.39
C PRO A 79 5.56 -8.82 6.14
N TYR A 80 4.70 -9.53 6.85
CA TYR A 80 3.79 -8.90 7.78
C TYR A 80 4.59 -8.12 8.83
N GLY A 81 4.08 -6.94 9.19
CA GLY A 81 4.79 -6.01 10.06
C GLY A 81 5.52 -4.92 9.31
N THR A 82 5.62 -5.02 7.98
CA THR A 82 6.18 -3.94 7.15
C THR A 82 5.32 -2.70 7.27
N ASP A 83 5.95 -1.56 7.51
CA ASP A 83 5.27 -0.26 7.69
C ASP A 83 6.13 0.81 7.05
N LEU A 84 5.65 1.38 5.95
CA LEU A 84 6.44 2.24 5.07
C LEU A 84 5.77 3.59 4.87
N PHE A 85 6.62 4.61 4.89
CA PHE A 85 6.30 5.95 4.43
C PHE A 85 6.86 6.10 3.01
N TRP A 86 6.06 6.58 2.09
CA TRP A 86 6.46 6.78 0.70
C TRP A 86 7.05 8.18 0.54
N VAL A 87 8.27 8.25 0.03
CA VAL A 87 9.01 9.50 -0.10
C VAL A 87 8.85 10.04 -1.51
N TYR A 88 8.47 11.31 -1.61
CA TYR A 88 8.28 12.00 -2.88
C TYR A 88 9.17 13.23 -2.94
N GLU A 89 9.59 13.56 -4.15
CA GLU A 89 10.29 14.80 -4.46
C GLU A 89 9.66 15.38 -5.72
N GLU A 90 9.13 16.60 -5.64
CA GLU A 90 8.44 17.25 -6.76
C GLU A 90 7.33 16.37 -7.35
N ASN A 91 6.56 15.72 -6.48
CA ASN A 91 5.46 14.82 -6.84
C ASN A 91 5.90 13.52 -7.53
N ILE A 92 7.19 13.21 -7.50
CA ILE A 92 7.74 11.96 -8.03
C ILE A 92 8.12 11.06 -6.87
N HIS A 93 7.63 9.82 -6.89
CA HIS A 93 8.00 8.84 -5.87
C HIS A 93 9.46 8.42 -6.05
N ILE A 94 10.29 8.66 -5.03
CA ILE A 94 11.73 8.44 -5.11
C ILE A 94 12.24 7.35 -4.17
N GLY A 95 11.44 6.88 -3.23
CA GLY A 95 11.89 5.84 -2.31
C GLY A 95 10.94 5.62 -1.15
N PHE A 96 11.42 4.87 -0.16
CA PHE A 96 10.66 4.49 1.01
C PHE A 96 11.42 4.80 2.29
N TYR A 97 10.66 5.09 3.34
CA TYR A 97 11.19 5.21 4.70
C TYR A 97 10.55 4.10 5.55
N ASP A 98 11.39 3.31 6.21
CA ASP A 98 10.93 2.22 7.07
C ASP A 98 10.56 2.81 8.44
N LEU A 99 9.28 2.82 8.77
CA LEU A 99 8.78 3.39 10.02
C LEU A 99 9.10 2.51 11.23
N VAL A 100 9.32 1.21 11.02
CA VAL A 100 9.70 0.29 12.10
C VAL A 100 11.17 0.47 12.46
N ALA A 101 12.04 0.49 11.45
CA ALA A 101 13.49 0.65 11.65
C ALA A 101 13.92 2.11 11.77
N ASP A 102 13.03 3.06 11.45
CA ASP A 102 13.27 4.50 11.51
C ASP A 102 14.46 4.92 10.62
N LYS A 103 14.43 4.49 9.36
CA LYS A 103 15.48 4.81 8.39
C LYS A 103 15.00 4.68 6.95
N ILE A 104 15.71 5.35 6.02
CA ILE A 104 15.51 5.16 4.59
C ILE A 104 15.78 3.70 4.23
N THR A 105 14.98 3.15 3.36
CA THR A 105 15.14 1.76 2.92
C THR A 105 14.96 1.65 1.40
N SER A 106 15.25 0.48 0.87
CA SER A 106 15.12 0.17 -0.56
C SER A 106 14.20 -1.04 -0.75
N ILE A 107 13.76 -1.26 -1.99
CA ILE A 107 12.96 -2.44 -2.33
C ILE A 107 13.70 -3.72 -1.93
N GLU A 108 15.00 -3.79 -2.21
CA GLU A 108 15.82 -4.95 -1.86
C GLU A 108 15.81 -5.22 -0.36
N GLN A 109 15.94 -4.17 0.45
CA GLN A 109 15.92 -4.30 1.91
C GLN A 109 14.54 -4.65 2.43
N ILE A 110 13.50 -4.09 1.84
CA ILE A 110 12.10 -4.36 2.22
C ILE A 110 11.78 -5.85 2.01
N LEU A 111 12.28 -6.44 0.93
CA LEU A 111 12.00 -7.83 0.56
C LEU A 111 12.97 -8.84 1.17
N ALA A 112 14.02 -8.37 1.83
CA ALA A 112 15.03 -9.24 2.41
C ALA A 112 14.54 -10.08 3.58
#